data_54bf198955994ba991dfd4bba98c293d
#
_entry.id   54bf198955994ba991dfd4bba98c293d
#
_cell.length_a   1.000
_cell.length_b   1.000
_cell.length_c   1.000
_cell.angle_alpha   90.00
_cell.angle_beta   90.00
_cell.angle_gamma   90.00
#
_symmetry.space_group_name_H-M   'P 1'
#
loop_
_entity.id
_entity.type
_entity.pdbx_description
1 polymer ?
#
loop_
_entity_poly.entity_id
_entity_poly.type
_entity_poly.pdbx_seq_one_letter_code
_entity_poly.pdbx_strand_id
1 'polypeptide(L)'
;MRKIVVLTFVLFAGIITKAQDRSFARTYTSNVLPKGTIDLEFWHTSRIGHKDQFFHAQDQRIELEFGLGKNVQTAFYFNRWQERFSTTNDGTETKSEIGFSNEWKWKLSDPVANQLGFALYEEWGIKGGDELELETKLILDKVVGKSLFAFNATYEYEKEFEWVDGKIKSDSWEMPLELDLAYMYNLSKSIGLGFEIRNHNEIAKGEGWEHSVLFGGPTFIYRPGKWFVIANYLPQWGNLHKTNIAPFNKVLDEHERMEARILIGITL
;
A
#
# COMPACT_ATOMS: atom_id res chain seq x y z
N MET A 1 11.87 21.38 -66.13
CA MET A 1 11.83 20.18 -65.25
C MET A 1 12.08 20.62 -63.78
N ARG A 2 11.04 20.77 -62.97
CA ARG A 2 11.13 21.15 -61.53
C ARG A 2 11.27 19.90 -60.69
N LYS A 3 12.39 19.77 -59.99
CA LYS A 3 12.61 18.70 -59.03
C LYS A 3 11.86 19.04 -57.73
N ILE A 4 10.83 18.28 -57.38
CA ILE A 4 10.13 18.36 -56.11
C ILE A 4 10.96 17.54 -55.11
N VAL A 5 11.54 18.22 -54.14
CA VAL A 5 12.18 17.59 -52.97
C VAL A 5 11.07 17.34 -51.92
N VAL A 6 10.67 16.09 -51.77
CA VAL A 6 9.77 15.67 -50.70
C VAL A 6 10.61 15.51 -49.44
N LEU A 7 10.49 16.47 -48.53
CA LEU A 7 11.09 16.41 -47.20
C LEU A 7 10.20 15.52 -46.29
N THR A 8 10.59 14.26 -46.12
CA THR A 8 9.90 13.33 -45.21
C THR A 8 10.26 13.72 -43.79
N PHE A 9 9.35 14.40 -43.09
CA PHE A 9 9.42 14.65 -41.66
C PHE A 9 9.10 13.34 -40.95
N VAL A 10 10.12 12.61 -40.53
CA VAL A 10 9.96 11.48 -39.58
C VAL A 10 9.69 12.08 -38.21
N LEU A 11 8.43 12.17 -37.85
CA LEU A 11 8.00 12.41 -36.49
C LEU A 11 8.46 11.20 -35.62
N PHE A 12 9.58 11.35 -34.96
CA PHE A 12 9.89 10.55 -33.77
C PHE A 12 8.82 10.89 -32.73
N ALA A 13 7.69 10.19 -32.78
CA ALA A 13 6.82 10.06 -31.64
C ALA A 13 7.62 9.32 -30.56
N GLY A 14 8.31 10.07 -29.70
CA GLY A 14 8.92 9.52 -28.51
C GLY A 14 7.84 8.72 -27.79
N ILE A 15 8.05 7.43 -27.64
CA ILE A 15 7.25 6.57 -26.76
C ILE A 15 7.53 7.13 -25.37
N ILE A 16 6.63 7.99 -24.88
CA ILE A 16 6.62 8.39 -23.48
C ILE A 16 6.22 7.12 -22.73
N THR A 17 7.20 6.37 -22.27
CA THR A 17 6.98 5.30 -21.33
C THR A 17 6.46 5.97 -20.06
N LYS A 18 5.20 5.73 -19.76
CA LYS A 18 4.60 6.22 -18.50
C LYS A 18 5.33 5.51 -17.37
N ALA A 19 6.01 6.28 -16.57
CA ALA A 19 6.86 5.83 -15.48
C ALA A 19 6.07 5.66 -14.19
N GLN A 20 4.96 4.98 -14.23
CA GLN A 20 4.20 4.70 -13.02
C GLN A 20 4.51 3.30 -12.54
N ASP A 21 4.92 3.17 -11.28
CA ASP A 21 5.22 1.89 -10.66
C ASP A 21 3.99 1.22 -10.01
N ARG A 22 2.95 2.01 -9.65
CA ARG A 22 1.74 1.55 -8.99
C ARG A 22 0.69 1.03 -9.94
N SER A 23 0.06 -0.10 -9.58
CA SER A 23 -1.09 -0.69 -10.30
C SER A 23 -2.25 -1.05 -9.39
N PHE A 24 -2.03 -1.13 -8.10
CA PHE A 24 -3.01 -1.50 -7.08
C PHE A 24 -2.99 -0.48 -5.95
N ALA A 25 -4.09 -0.42 -5.20
CA ALA A 25 -4.19 0.50 -4.09
C ALA A 25 -3.45 0.01 -2.84
N ARG A 26 -3.26 -1.30 -2.69
CA ARG A 26 -2.58 -1.90 -1.56
C ARG A 26 -1.34 -2.70 -1.97
N THR A 27 -1.50 -3.60 -2.91
CA THR A 27 -0.43 -4.50 -3.35
C THR A 27 0.59 -3.76 -4.21
N TYR A 28 1.86 -3.92 -3.92
CA TYR A 28 2.96 -3.33 -4.68
C TYR A 28 3.35 -4.20 -5.88
N THR A 29 3.96 -3.58 -6.89
CA THR A 29 4.63 -4.27 -8.00
C THR A 29 6.13 -4.08 -7.91
N SER A 30 6.91 -4.94 -8.59
CA SER A 30 8.35 -4.87 -8.59
C SER A 30 8.93 -3.67 -9.36
N ASN A 31 8.09 -2.93 -10.08
CA ASN A 31 8.53 -1.76 -10.83
C ASN A 31 9.01 -0.64 -9.90
N VAL A 32 9.97 0.13 -10.43
CA VAL A 32 10.51 1.33 -9.79
C VAL A 32 10.50 2.48 -10.79
N LEU A 33 10.44 3.70 -10.29
CA LEU A 33 10.47 4.90 -11.12
C LEU A 33 11.80 5.01 -11.89
N PRO A 34 11.77 5.43 -13.16
CA PRO A 34 12.97 5.76 -13.92
C PRO A 34 13.77 6.88 -13.25
N LYS A 35 15.09 6.89 -13.50
CA LYS A 35 15.98 7.92 -12.97
C LYS A 35 15.50 9.33 -13.29
N GLY A 36 15.35 10.15 -12.24
CA GLY A 36 14.96 11.56 -12.33
C GLY A 36 13.45 11.78 -12.45
N THR A 37 12.65 10.71 -12.42
CA THR A 37 11.19 10.83 -12.29
C THR A 37 10.85 11.10 -10.83
N ILE A 38 9.86 11.95 -10.62
CA ILE A 38 9.30 12.27 -9.30
C ILE A 38 7.80 12.06 -9.37
N ASP A 39 7.24 11.27 -8.47
CA ASP A 39 5.80 11.12 -8.29
C ASP A 39 5.39 11.77 -6.95
N LEU A 40 4.28 12.49 -6.99
CA LEU A 40 3.59 13.01 -5.81
C LEU A 40 2.25 12.28 -5.70
N GLU A 41 2.04 11.65 -4.55
CA GLU A 41 0.84 10.85 -4.28
C GLU A 41 0.11 11.34 -3.03
N PHE A 42 -1.20 11.24 -3.06
CA PHE A 42 -2.09 11.40 -1.91
C PHE A 42 -2.91 10.13 -1.73
N TRP A 43 -2.89 9.58 -0.52
CA TRP A 43 -3.60 8.37 -0.14
C TRP A 43 -4.63 8.70 0.93
N HIS A 44 -5.78 8.10 0.79
CA HIS A 44 -6.81 8.11 1.81
C HIS A 44 -7.38 6.71 1.97
N THR A 45 -7.24 6.15 3.16
CA THR A 45 -7.85 4.87 3.56
C THR A 45 -8.91 5.13 4.60
N SER A 46 -10.09 4.57 4.41
CA SER A 46 -11.20 4.59 5.35
C SER A 46 -11.45 3.17 5.84
N ARG A 47 -11.35 2.95 7.16
CA ARG A 47 -11.65 1.68 7.81
C ARG A 47 -12.90 1.85 8.66
N ILE A 48 -13.93 1.03 8.45
CA ILE A 48 -15.26 1.27 8.99
C ILE A 48 -15.85 0.01 9.62
N GLY A 49 -16.45 0.19 10.78
CA GLY A 49 -17.39 -0.74 11.42
C GLY A 49 -16.74 -1.80 12.27
N HIS A 50 -16.94 -1.67 13.59
CA HIS A 50 -16.75 -2.74 14.57
C HIS A 50 -18.09 -3.40 14.93
N LYS A 51 -18.05 -4.43 15.76
CA LYS A 51 -19.22 -5.06 16.32
C LYS A 51 -19.79 -4.17 17.43
N ASP A 52 -21.10 -3.90 17.32
CA ASP A 52 -21.87 -3.21 18.37
C ASP A 52 -21.32 -1.81 18.77
N GLN A 53 -20.39 -1.26 18.00
CA GLN A 53 -19.74 0.02 18.26
C GLN A 53 -19.60 0.84 16.97
N PHE A 54 -19.72 2.17 17.08
CA PHE A 54 -19.28 3.05 16.03
C PHE A 54 -17.73 3.03 15.98
N PHE A 55 -17.19 2.76 14.80
CA PHE A 55 -15.78 2.83 14.51
C PHE A 55 -15.57 3.36 13.09
N HIS A 56 -14.73 4.38 12.97
CA HIS A 56 -14.27 4.92 11.70
C HIS A 56 -12.83 5.41 11.85
N ALA A 57 -11.91 4.72 11.22
CA ALA A 57 -10.53 5.17 11.11
C ALA A 57 -10.26 5.74 9.71
N GLN A 58 -9.37 6.71 9.65
CA GLN A 58 -8.91 7.38 8.43
C GLN A 58 -7.40 7.49 8.46
N ASP A 59 -6.74 6.83 7.50
CA ASP A 59 -5.31 6.92 7.31
C ASP A 59 -5.05 7.76 6.07
N GLN A 60 -4.31 8.83 6.20
CA GLN A 60 -3.96 9.76 5.13
C GLN A 60 -2.45 9.81 4.99
N ARG A 61 -1.98 9.78 3.74
CA ARG A 61 -0.55 9.80 3.43
C ARG A 61 -0.33 10.76 2.26
N ILE A 62 0.68 11.61 2.39
CA ILE A 62 1.29 12.35 1.28
C ILE A 62 2.64 11.70 1.04
N GLU A 63 2.87 11.27 -0.19
CA GLU A 63 4.09 10.61 -0.60
C GLU A 63 4.81 11.42 -1.67
N LEU A 64 6.12 11.55 -1.52
CA LEU A 64 7.01 12.11 -2.53
C LEU A 64 8.05 11.07 -2.89
N GLU A 65 7.94 10.50 -4.08
CA GLU A 65 8.72 9.38 -4.58
C GLU A 65 9.73 9.80 -5.64
N PHE A 66 10.94 9.22 -5.61
CA PHE A 66 12.07 9.58 -6.46
C PHE A 66 12.70 8.37 -7.12
N GLY A 67 12.75 8.34 -8.45
CA GLY A 67 13.54 7.38 -9.21
C GLY A 67 15.02 7.73 -9.20
N LEU A 68 15.85 6.91 -8.56
CA LEU A 68 17.30 7.13 -8.44
C LEU A 68 18.10 6.53 -9.60
N GLY A 69 17.48 5.63 -10.37
CA GLY A 69 18.16 4.83 -11.39
C GLY A 69 18.80 3.58 -10.81
N LYS A 70 19.41 2.74 -11.67
CA LYS A 70 19.97 1.44 -11.28
C LYS A 70 18.95 0.53 -10.55
N ASN A 71 17.68 0.62 -10.94
CA ASN A 71 16.58 -0.13 -10.36
C ASN A 71 16.29 0.17 -8.88
N VAL A 72 16.57 1.40 -8.45
CA VAL A 72 16.35 1.87 -7.08
C VAL A 72 15.46 3.09 -7.09
N GLN A 73 14.52 3.15 -6.16
CA GLN A 73 13.73 4.32 -5.81
C GLN A 73 13.70 4.52 -4.30
N THR A 74 13.34 5.72 -3.88
CA THR A 74 13.08 6.08 -2.48
C THR A 74 11.87 6.99 -2.42
N ALA A 75 11.14 6.94 -1.30
CA ALA A 75 10.03 7.84 -1.05
C ALA A 75 10.07 8.39 0.37
N PHE A 76 9.45 9.54 0.56
CA PHE A 76 9.22 10.17 1.85
C PHE A 76 7.73 10.34 2.06
N TYR A 77 7.26 9.96 3.25
CA TYR A 77 5.87 9.96 3.63
C TYR A 77 5.58 10.92 4.77
N PHE A 78 4.50 11.67 4.65
CA PHE A 78 3.85 12.37 5.75
C PHE A 78 2.53 11.68 6.01
N ASN A 79 2.42 11.05 7.16
CA ASN A 79 1.30 10.22 7.55
C ASN A 79 0.44 10.92 8.59
N ARG A 80 -0.88 10.69 8.53
CA ARG A 80 -1.84 11.05 9.54
C ARG A 80 -2.82 9.92 9.74
N TRP A 81 -2.92 9.46 10.95
CA TRP A 81 -3.92 8.48 11.40
C TRP A 81 -4.97 9.19 12.24
N GLN A 82 -6.22 8.83 12.05
CA GLN A 82 -7.31 9.33 12.87
C GLN A 82 -8.31 8.21 13.11
N GLU A 83 -8.66 7.98 14.36
CA GLU A 83 -9.67 7.02 14.76
C GLU A 83 -10.78 7.72 15.53
N ARG A 84 -12.00 7.39 15.18
CA ARG A 84 -13.19 7.84 15.88
C ARG A 84 -14.03 6.63 16.28
N PHE A 85 -14.31 6.49 17.55
CA PHE A 85 -15.01 5.34 18.12
C PHE A 85 -15.98 5.74 19.23
N SER A 86 -16.98 4.86 19.49
CA SER A 86 -17.91 5.03 20.60
C SER A 86 -17.22 4.81 21.93
N THR A 87 -17.59 5.59 22.93
CA THR A 87 -17.20 5.38 24.33
C THR A 87 -18.33 4.74 25.11
N THR A 88 -18.02 4.18 26.30
CA THR A 88 -18.98 3.53 27.20
C THR A 88 -20.08 4.47 27.73
N ASN A 89 -19.93 5.78 27.56
CA ASN A 89 -20.86 6.81 28.06
C ASN A 89 -21.70 7.45 26.93
N ASP A 90 -22.07 6.70 25.90
CA ASP A 90 -22.83 7.16 24.72
C ASP A 90 -22.19 8.32 23.96
N GLY A 91 -20.90 8.60 24.22
CA GLY A 91 -20.13 9.60 23.50
C GLY A 91 -19.33 9.01 22.33
N THR A 92 -18.59 9.88 21.66
CA THR A 92 -17.55 9.48 20.69
C THR A 92 -16.24 10.17 21.03
N GLU A 93 -15.16 9.42 20.94
CA GLU A 93 -13.79 9.91 21.09
C GLU A 93 -13.10 9.94 19.72
N THR A 94 -12.15 10.85 19.55
CA THR A 94 -11.33 10.95 18.37
C THR A 94 -9.86 11.00 18.80
N LYS A 95 -9.08 10.02 18.34
CA LYS A 95 -7.62 10.02 18.44
C LYS A 95 -7.03 10.44 17.10
N SER A 96 -5.92 11.16 17.10
CA SER A 96 -5.25 11.56 15.87
C SER A 96 -3.75 11.63 16.10
N GLU A 97 -2.99 11.01 15.20
CA GLU A 97 -1.53 10.95 15.22
C GLU A 97 -0.98 11.39 13.88
N ILE A 98 0.25 11.84 13.87
CA ILE A 98 1.01 12.17 12.66
C ILE A 98 2.33 11.42 12.70
N GLY A 99 2.89 11.14 11.54
CA GLY A 99 4.17 10.46 11.43
C GLY A 99 4.88 10.80 10.14
N PHE A 100 6.09 10.31 10.09
CA PHE A 100 6.98 10.43 8.94
C PHE A 100 7.63 9.09 8.70
N SER A 101 7.75 8.70 7.42
CA SER A 101 8.51 7.50 7.06
C SER A 101 9.30 7.70 5.77
N ASN A 102 10.29 6.82 5.57
CA ASN A 102 11.13 6.79 4.39
C ASN A 102 11.24 5.36 3.86
N GLU A 103 10.92 5.22 2.59
CA GLU A 103 10.95 3.98 1.81
C GLU A 103 12.21 3.89 0.97
N TRP A 104 12.67 2.64 0.80
CA TRP A 104 13.64 2.23 -0.21
C TRP A 104 13.13 0.98 -0.92
N LYS A 105 13.13 0.99 -2.25
CA LYS A 105 12.73 -0.15 -3.08
C LYS A 105 13.79 -0.46 -4.14
N TRP A 106 14.14 -1.75 -4.24
CA TRP A 106 15.14 -2.28 -5.18
C TRP A 106 14.49 -3.30 -6.10
N LYS A 107 14.36 -2.99 -7.38
CA LYS A 107 13.93 -3.96 -8.40
C LYS A 107 15.08 -4.88 -8.75
N LEU A 108 14.89 -6.18 -8.54
CA LEU A 108 15.90 -7.23 -8.78
C LEU A 108 15.64 -7.97 -10.09
N SER A 109 14.39 -8.10 -10.51
CA SER A 109 14.04 -8.66 -11.81
C SER A 109 12.79 -7.99 -12.42
N ASP A 110 12.63 -8.14 -13.73
CA ASP A 110 11.55 -7.48 -14.49
C ASP A 110 10.37 -8.43 -14.72
N PRO A 111 9.10 -8.01 -14.46
CA PRO A 111 7.92 -8.87 -14.57
C PRO A 111 7.53 -9.22 -16.01
N VAL A 112 8.09 -8.51 -17.01
CA VAL A 112 7.84 -8.76 -18.44
C VAL A 112 8.96 -9.60 -19.04
N ALA A 113 10.21 -9.20 -18.81
CA ALA A 113 11.39 -9.81 -19.41
C ALA A 113 11.79 -11.14 -18.74
N ASN A 114 11.56 -11.28 -17.45
CA ASN A 114 11.91 -12.48 -16.67
C ASN A 114 10.69 -13.36 -16.41
N GLN A 115 10.91 -14.57 -15.88
CA GLN A 115 9.81 -15.46 -15.48
C GLN A 115 8.93 -14.83 -14.40
N LEU A 116 9.54 -14.06 -13.49
CA LEU A 116 8.90 -13.37 -12.39
C LEU A 116 9.61 -12.03 -12.15
N GLY A 117 8.87 -10.96 -11.92
CA GLY A 117 9.39 -9.73 -11.36
C GLY A 117 9.62 -9.91 -9.86
N PHE A 118 10.68 -9.32 -9.35
CA PHE A 118 11.05 -9.37 -7.93
C PHE A 118 11.62 -8.04 -7.47
N ALA A 119 11.16 -7.55 -6.33
CA ALA A 119 11.74 -6.42 -5.63
C ALA A 119 11.79 -6.65 -4.12
N LEU A 120 12.75 -5.99 -3.49
CA LEU A 120 12.83 -5.80 -2.04
C LEU A 120 12.41 -4.38 -1.69
N TYR A 121 11.79 -4.24 -0.54
CA TYR A 121 11.31 -2.99 -0.01
C TYR A 121 11.61 -2.91 1.48
N GLU A 122 12.07 -1.75 1.92
CA GLU A 122 12.32 -1.43 3.31
C GLU A 122 11.76 -0.05 3.59
N GLU A 123 10.98 0.07 4.67
CA GLU A 123 10.50 1.35 5.19
C GLU A 123 10.83 1.46 6.67
N TRP A 124 11.21 2.62 7.12
CA TRP A 124 11.27 2.97 8.52
C TRP A 124 10.41 4.20 8.76
N GLY A 125 9.74 4.22 9.91
CA GLY A 125 8.81 5.29 10.27
C GLY A 125 8.86 5.64 11.75
N ILE A 126 8.35 6.82 12.06
CA ILE A 126 8.06 7.27 13.42
C ILE A 126 6.60 7.75 13.42
N LYS A 127 5.80 7.20 14.34
CA LYS A 127 4.40 7.54 14.53
C LYS A 127 4.18 8.11 15.92
N GLY A 128 3.36 9.16 16.05
CA GLY A 128 3.07 9.82 17.33
C GLY A 128 4.27 10.50 17.99
N GLY A 129 5.50 10.15 17.59
CA GLY A 129 6.76 10.58 18.21
C GLY A 129 7.30 9.62 19.25
N ASP A 130 6.62 8.53 19.50
CA ASP A 130 6.92 7.51 20.51
C ASP A 130 6.86 6.07 19.98
N GLU A 131 6.47 5.85 18.74
CA GLU A 131 6.45 4.55 18.08
C GLU A 131 7.42 4.52 16.89
N LEU A 132 8.27 3.50 16.84
CA LEU A 132 9.15 3.19 15.72
C LEU A 132 8.56 2.02 14.92
N GLU A 133 8.42 2.22 13.62
CA GLU A 133 7.96 1.22 12.66
C GLU A 133 9.10 0.85 11.71
N LEU A 134 9.32 -0.45 11.50
CA LEU A 134 10.25 -1.00 10.51
C LEU A 134 9.51 -2.03 9.66
N GLU A 135 9.38 -1.77 8.37
CA GLU A 135 8.70 -2.66 7.42
C GLU A 135 9.69 -3.22 6.39
N THR A 136 9.65 -4.55 6.20
CA THR A 136 10.34 -5.26 5.12
C THR A 136 9.31 -5.94 4.25
N LYS A 137 9.38 -5.76 2.91
CA LYS A 137 8.45 -6.38 1.98
C LYS A 137 9.15 -7.11 0.85
N LEU A 138 8.73 -8.35 0.62
CA LEU A 138 9.05 -9.12 -0.58
C LEU A 138 7.95 -8.91 -1.62
N ILE A 139 8.31 -8.46 -2.80
CA ILE A 139 7.37 -8.14 -3.88
C ILE A 139 7.64 -9.06 -5.06
N LEU A 140 6.63 -9.82 -5.46
CA LEU A 140 6.65 -10.67 -6.64
C LEU A 140 5.51 -10.27 -7.58
N ASP A 141 5.79 -10.20 -8.88
CA ASP A 141 4.75 -9.91 -9.86
C ASP A 141 5.03 -10.56 -11.23
N LYS A 142 3.99 -10.68 -12.06
CA LYS A 142 4.10 -11.19 -13.42
C LYS A 142 3.09 -10.53 -14.33
N VAL A 143 3.59 -10.06 -15.49
CA VAL A 143 2.76 -9.57 -16.58
C VAL A 143 2.61 -10.66 -17.64
N VAL A 144 1.37 -10.99 -18.00
CA VAL A 144 1.03 -11.93 -19.07
C VAL A 144 -0.01 -11.29 -19.97
N GLY A 145 0.41 -10.77 -21.12
CA GLY A 145 -0.45 -10.02 -22.02
C GLY A 145 -1.04 -8.77 -21.35
N LYS A 146 -2.36 -8.75 -21.13
CA LYS A 146 -3.07 -7.66 -20.47
C LYS A 146 -3.25 -7.90 -18.95
N SER A 147 -2.84 -9.05 -18.47
CA SER A 147 -3.01 -9.46 -17.07
C SER A 147 -1.74 -9.17 -16.27
N LEU A 148 -1.91 -8.61 -15.08
CA LEU A 148 -0.87 -8.43 -14.07
C LEU A 148 -1.28 -9.19 -12.82
N PHE A 149 -0.39 -10.00 -12.30
CA PHE A 149 -0.51 -10.70 -11.02
C PHE A 149 0.56 -10.14 -10.09
N ALA A 150 0.22 -9.93 -8.83
CA ALA A 150 1.17 -9.49 -7.83
C ALA A 150 0.94 -10.22 -6.51
N PHE A 151 2.03 -10.43 -5.78
CA PHE A 151 2.04 -10.98 -4.43
C PHE A 151 3.03 -10.20 -3.59
N ASN A 152 2.63 -9.81 -2.38
CA ASN A 152 3.52 -9.24 -1.39
C ASN A 152 3.50 -10.09 -0.12
N ALA A 153 4.66 -10.22 0.52
CA ALA A 153 4.79 -10.68 1.89
C ALA A 153 5.48 -9.57 2.67
N THR A 154 4.76 -8.96 3.59
CA THR A 154 5.20 -7.83 4.41
C THR A 154 5.39 -8.31 5.84
N TYR A 155 6.55 -8.03 6.39
CA TYR A 155 6.85 -8.16 7.80
C TYR A 155 7.09 -6.78 8.38
N GLU A 156 6.40 -6.46 9.45
CA GLU A 156 6.53 -5.19 10.15
C GLU A 156 6.97 -5.44 11.59
N TYR A 157 7.73 -4.53 12.14
CA TYR A 157 8.12 -4.50 13.55
C TYR A 157 7.79 -3.13 14.09
N GLU A 158 6.83 -3.08 14.97
CA GLU A 158 6.37 -1.89 15.65
C GLU A 158 6.86 -1.91 17.10
N LYS A 159 7.35 -0.78 17.59
CA LYS A 159 7.86 -0.66 18.95
C LYS A 159 7.54 0.69 19.55
N GLU A 160 6.76 0.67 20.61
CA GLU A 160 6.46 1.87 21.40
C GLU A 160 7.57 2.16 22.43
N PHE A 161 7.78 3.46 22.68
CA PHE A 161 8.72 4.00 23.63
C PHE A 161 8.01 4.95 24.60
N GLU A 162 8.23 4.78 25.87
CA GLU A 162 7.73 5.67 26.91
C GLU A 162 8.88 6.38 27.61
N TRP A 163 8.76 7.68 27.85
CA TRP A 163 9.69 8.45 28.68
C TRP A 163 9.26 8.41 30.13
N VAL A 164 9.98 7.64 30.97
CA VAL A 164 9.73 7.56 32.40
C VAL A 164 11.00 7.92 33.17
N ASP A 165 10.92 8.97 34.01
CA ASP A 165 12.02 9.44 34.85
C ASP A 165 13.31 9.77 34.04
N GLY A 166 13.18 10.36 32.86
CA GLY A 166 14.29 10.72 31.99
C GLY A 166 14.98 9.53 31.30
N LYS A 167 14.36 8.36 31.30
CA LYS A 167 14.82 7.15 30.61
C LYS A 167 13.79 6.65 29.64
N ILE A 168 14.27 6.15 28.51
CA ILE A 168 13.41 5.44 27.56
C ILE A 168 13.11 4.05 28.11
N LYS A 169 11.83 3.74 28.28
CA LYS A 169 11.31 2.40 28.52
C LYS A 169 10.55 1.94 27.28
N SER A 170 10.57 0.66 27.03
CA SER A 170 9.83 0.02 25.96
C SER A 170 9.34 -1.32 26.46
N ASP A 171 8.02 -1.44 26.60
CA ASP A 171 7.39 -2.66 27.10
C ASP A 171 6.49 -3.35 26.07
N SER A 172 6.09 -2.66 24.99
CA SER A 172 5.28 -3.23 23.91
C SER A 172 6.07 -3.36 22.63
N TRP A 173 5.78 -4.39 21.88
CA TRP A 173 6.15 -4.56 20.50
C TRP A 173 5.12 -5.46 19.81
N GLU A 174 4.89 -5.19 18.53
CA GLU A 174 4.04 -5.97 17.67
C GLU A 174 4.80 -6.35 16.41
N MET A 175 4.42 -7.46 15.80
CA MET A 175 4.99 -7.95 14.56
C MET A 175 3.87 -8.35 13.60
N PRO A 176 3.25 -7.38 12.92
CA PRO A 176 2.31 -7.67 11.85
C PRO A 176 2.98 -8.44 10.71
N LEU A 177 2.28 -9.45 10.20
CA LEU A 177 2.63 -10.16 8.98
C LEU A 177 1.48 -10.04 8.00
N GLU A 178 1.71 -9.41 6.86
CA GLU A 178 0.68 -9.23 5.85
C GLU A 178 1.02 -9.97 4.56
N LEU A 179 0.03 -10.68 4.00
CA LEU A 179 0.14 -11.35 2.72
C LEU A 179 -0.90 -10.77 1.77
N ASP A 180 -0.45 -10.17 0.68
CA ASP A 180 -1.33 -9.60 -0.32
C ASP A 180 -1.25 -10.37 -1.63
N LEU A 181 -2.41 -10.60 -2.25
CA LEU A 181 -2.54 -11.13 -3.60
C LEU A 181 -3.36 -10.16 -4.44
N ALA A 182 -2.91 -9.88 -5.65
CA ALA A 182 -3.63 -9.00 -6.55
C ALA A 182 -3.62 -9.47 -7.99
N TYR A 183 -4.73 -9.19 -8.67
CA TYR A 183 -4.91 -9.39 -10.09
C TYR A 183 -5.48 -8.14 -10.75
N MET A 184 -4.91 -7.73 -11.89
CA MET A 184 -5.39 -6.62 -12.70
C MET A 184 -5.50 -7.05 -14.16
N TYR A 185 -6.64 -6.77 -14.79
CA TYR A 185 -6.78 -6.85 -16.23
C TYR A 185 -6.83 -5.44 -16.82
N ASN A 186 -5.84 -5.12 -17.67
CA ASN A 186 -5.74 -3.84 -18.34
C ASN A 186 -6.69 -3.82 -19.56
N LEU A 187 -7.86 -3.20 -19.41
CA LEU A 187 -8.83 -3.01 -20.50
C LEU A 187 -8.24 -2.16 -21.61
N SER A 188 -7.51 -1.11 -21.23
CA SER A 188 -6.78 -0.21 -22.11
C SER A 188 -5.46 0.22 -21.47
N LYS A 189 -4.70 1.09 -22.14
CA LYS A 189 -3.49 1.71 -21.55
C LYS A 189 -3.80 2.60 -20.32
N SER A 190 -5.05 3.03 -20.19
CA SER A 190 -5.46 3.98 -19.15
C SER A 190 -6.42 3.41 -18.12
N ILE A 191 -7.01 2.25 -18.36
CA ILE A 191 -8.03 1.67 -17.49
C ILE A 191 -7.67 0.23 -17.18
N GLY A 192 -7.64 -0.12 -15.90
CA GLY A 192 -7.54 -1.48 -15.40
C GLY A 192 -8.62 -1.76 -14.36
N LEU A 193 -9.10 -3.00 -14.37
CA LEU A 193 -10.02 -3.56 -13.37
C LEU A 193 -9.40 -4.81 -12.78
N GLY A 194 -9.53 -4.98 -11.49
CA GLY A 194 -8.86 -6.05 -10.80
C GLY A 194 -9.49 -6.41 -9.47
N PHE A 195 -8.72 -7.15 -8.71
CA PHE A 195 -9.11 -7.70 -7.43
C PHE A 195 -7.89 -7.76 -6.52
N GLU A 196 -8.05 -7.38 -5.24
CA GLU A 196 -7.04 -7.50 -4.20
C GLU A 196 -7.56 -8.37 -3.05
N ILE A 197 -6.67 -9.19 -2.49
CA ILE A 197 -6.88 -9.96 -1.26
C ILE A 197 -5.77 -9.56 -0.30
N ARG A 198 -6.14 -9.29 0.94
CA ARG A 198 -5.25 -8.99 2.06
C ARG A 198 -5.48 -10.00 3.17
N ASN A 199 -4.42 -10.65 3.63
CA ASN A 199 -4.42 -11.43 4.84
C ASN A 199 -3.52 -10.75 5.88
N HIS A 200 -4.14 -10.21 6.91
CA HIS A 200 -3.46 -9.54 8.00
C HIS A 200 -3.35 -10.47 9.20
N ASN A 201 -2.14 -10.64 9.70
CA ASN A 201 -1.83 -11.44 10.87
C ASN A 201 -1.14 -10.54 11.89
N GLU A 202 -1.49 -10.69 13.17
CA GLU A 202 -0.88 -9.95 14.25
C GLU A 202 -0.24 -10.88 15.25
N ILE A 203 0.98 -10.56 15.63
CA ILE A 203 1.77 -11.28 16.61
C ILE A 203 2.25 -10.28 17.65
N ALA A 204 1.68 -10.33 18.85
CA ALA A 204 1.97 -9.38 19.92
C ALA A 204 2.79 -10.00 21.04
N LYS A 205 3.52 -9.13 21.77
CA LYS A 205 4.33 -9.53 22.91
C LYS A 205 3.47 -10.11 24.02
N GLY A 206 3.75 -11.36 24.37
CA GLY A 206 3.07 -12.06 25.46
C GLY A 206 1.80 -12.78 25.05
N GLU A 207 1.20 -12.45 23.93
CA GLU A 207 -0.04 -13.06 23.42
C GLU A 207 0.21 -14.04 22.29
N GLY A 208 1.31 -13.85 21.54
CA GLY A 208 1.66 -14.71 20.41
C GLY A 208 0.87 -14.35 19.16
N TRP A 209 0.50 -15.33 18.34
CA TRP A 209 -0.31 -15.10 17.14
C TRP A 209 -1.78 -14.92 17.52
N GLU A 210 -2.23 -13.67 17.55
CA GLU A 210 -3.55 -13.30 18.04
C GLU A 210 -4.63 -13.59 17.01
N HIS A 211 -4.41 -13.15 15.77
CA HIS A 211 -5.40 -13.34 14.72
C HIS A 211 -4.79 -13.41 13.32
N SER A 212 -5.60 -13.87 12.38
CA SER A 212 -5.37 -13.86 10.94
C SER A 212 -6.66 -13.50 10.24
N VAL A 213 -6.77 -12.29 9.74
CA VAL A 213 -8.00 -11.75 9.16
C VAL A 213 -7.86 -11.60 7.65
N LEU A 214 -8.90 -12.00 6.92
CA LEU A 214 -8.93 -11.99 5.46
C LEU A 214 -9.90 -10.92 4.96
N PHE A 215 -9.38 -10.05 4.10
CA PHE A 215 -10.13 -9.05 3.35
C PHE A 215 -9.98 -9.32 1.85
N GLY A 216 -10.96 -8.90 1.05
CA GLY A 216 -10.80 -9.00 -0.39
C GLY A 216 -11.92 -8.32 -1.15
N GLY A 217 -11.59 -7.77 -2.32
CA GLY A 217 -12.55 -7.05 -3.12
C GLY A 217 -11.98 -6.39 -4.37
N PRO A 218 -12.81 -5.64 -5.09
CA PRO A 218 -12.45 -5.03 -6.36
C PRO A 218 -11.41 -3.91 -6.20
N THR A 219 -10.56 -3.79 -7.20
CA THR A 219 -9.64 -2.66 -7.39
C THR A 219 -9.77 -2.09 -8.80
N PHE A 220 -9.55 -0.81 -8.94
CA PHE A 220 -9.68 -0.06 -10.16
C PHE A 220 -8.52 0.90 -10.31
N ILE A 221 -8.00 1.06 -11.55
CA ILE A 221 -7.03 2.08 -11.89
C ILE A 221 -7.47 2.87 -13.12
N TYR A 222 -7.30 4.20 -13.05
CA TYR A 222 -7.43 5.12 -14.17
C TYR A 222 -6.21 6.03 -14.27
N ARG A 223 -5.49 5.97 -15.40
CA ARG A 223 -4.23 6.67 -15.67
C ARG A 223 -4.21 7.33 -17.06
N PRO A 224 -4.92 8.44 -17.26
CA PRO A 224 -5.07 9.05 -18.60
C PRO A 224 -3.85 9.83 -19.08
N GLY A 225 -2.84 10.05 -18.26
CA GLY A 225 -1.68 10.85 -18.61
C GLY A 225 -0.60 10.81 -17.55
N LYS A 226 -0.20 11.96 -17.06
CA LYS A 226 0.76 12.11 -15.97
C LYS A 226 0.14 11.84 -14.60
N TRP A 227 -1.17 11.91 -14.45
CA TRP A 227 -1.87 11.64 -13.20
C TRP A 227 -2.60 10.30 -13.26
N PHE A 228 -2.89 9.76 -12.13
CA PHE A 228 -3.62 8.51 -11.98
C PHE A 228 -4.47 8.50 -10.72
N VAL A 229 -5.48 7.66 -10.74
CA VAL A 229 -6.31 7.33 -9.59
C VAL A 229 -6.39 5.83 -9.47
N ILE A 230 -6.15 5.32 -8.28
CA ILE A 230 -6.36 3.92 -7.93
C ILE A 230 -7.35 3.87 -6.77
N ALA A 231 -8.30 2.96 -6.80
CA ALA A 231 -9.24 2.76 -5.72
C ALA A 231 -9.51 1.29 -5.50
N ASN A 232 -9.70 0.89 -4.24
CA ASN A 232 -10.18 -0.44 -3.89
C ASN A 232 -11.29 -0.36 -2.82
N TYR A 233 -11.98 -1.48 -2.66
CA TYR A 233 -12.94 -1.71 -1.60
C TYR A 233 -12.79 -3.14 -1.11
N LEU A 234 -12.35 -3.32 0.13
CA LEU A 234 -11.98 -4.59 0.72
C LEU A 234 -12.85 -4.89 1.95
N PRO A 235 -14.05 -5.50 1.78
CA PRO A 235 -14.79 -6.04 2.90
C PRO A 235 -14.03 -7.17 3.58
N GLN A 236 -14.15 -7.25 4.90
CA GLN A 236 -13.67 -8.41 5.64
C GLN A 236 -14.51 -9.64 5.26
N TRP A 237 -13.83 -10.70 4.84
CA TRP A 237 -14.47 -11.98 4.54
C TRP A 237 -14.61 -12.85 5.78
N GLY A 238 -13.62 -12.81 6.68
CA GLY A 238 -13.58 -13.58 7.91
C GLY A 238 -12.15 -13.77 8.41
N ASN A 239 -11.97 -14.70 9.33
CA ASN A 239 -10.67 -15.03 9.87
C ASN A 239 -10.22 -16.43 9.43
N LEU A 240 -8.91 -16.62 9.37
CA LEU A 240 -8.27 -17.93 9.24
C LEU A 240 -7.82 -18.47 10.60
N HIS A 241 -7.54 -17.57 11.54
CA HIS A 241 -7.15 -17.87 12.91
C HIS A 241 -7.62 -16.77 13.85
N LYS A 242 -8.36 -17.14 14.88
CA LYS A 242 -8.64 -16.31 16.08
C LYS A 242 -9.16 -17.22 17.17
N THR A 243 -8.62 -17.09 18.37
CA THR A 243 -9.10 -17.83 19.55
C THR A 243 -10.56 -17.48 19.82
N ASN A 244 -11.39 -18.50 20.05
CA ASN A 244 -12.83 -18.39 20.35
C ASN A 244 -13.73 -17.86 19.21
N ILE A 245 -13.20 -17.69 18.00
CA ILE A 245 -14.00 -17.34 16.81
C ILE A 245 -13.84 -18.45 15.76
N ALA A 246 -14.95 -19.03 15.30
CA ALA A 246 -14.89 -20.06 14.28
C ALA A 246 -14.26 -19.53 12.97
N PRO A 247 -13.47 -20.36 12.23
CA PRO A 247 -12.89 -19.96 10.95
C PRO A 247 -13.93 -19.37 10.00
N PHE A 248 -13.52 -18.39 9.22
CA PHE A 248 -14.36 -17.61 8.28
C PHE A 248 -15.46 -16.75 8.90
N ASN A 249 -15.61 -16.73 10.23
CA ASN A 249 -16.40 -15.70 10.88
C ASN A 249 -15.59 -14.39 10.97
N LYS A 250 -16.31 -13.26 10.97
CA LYS A 250 -15.67 -11.94 11.03
C LYS A 250 -15.16 -11.65 12.43
N VAL A 251 -13.97 -11.07 12.51
CA VAL A 251 -13.38 -10.49 13.73
C VAL A 251 -13.73 -9.00 13.70
N LEU A 252 -14.75 -8.59 14.42
CA LEU A 252 -15.27 -7.22 14.41
C LEU A 252 -15.17 -6.52 15.77
N ASP A 253 -14.56 -7.16 16.73
CA ASP A 253 -14.19 -6.61 18.04
C ASP A 253 -12.85 -5.85 17.97
N GLU A 254 -11.94 -6.25 17.10
CA GLU A 254 -10.60 -5.69 16.94
C GLU A 254 -10.37 -5.11 15.53
N HIS A 255 -11.11 -5.60 14.51
CA HIS A 255 -10.94 -5.20 13.13
C HIS A 255 -12.18 -4.56 12.51
N GLU A 256 -11.92 -3.73 11.53
CA GLU A 256 -12.94 -3.12 10.68
C GLU A 256 -13.73 -4.16 9.87
N ARG A 257 -14.99 -3.84 9.61
CA ARG A 257 -15.85 -4.62 8.70
C ARG A 257 -15.44 -4.47 7.24
N MET A 258 -14.86 -3.33 6.89
CA MET A 258 -14.42 -3.02 5.54
C MET A 258 -13.36 -1.93 5.53
N GLU A 259 -12.48 -2.00 4.55
CA GLU A 259 -11.52 -0.98 4.17
C GLU A 259 -11.84 -0.47 2.76
N ALA A 260 -11.70 0.84 2.53
CA ALA A 260 -11.73 1.45 1.22
C ALA A 260 -10.55 2.43 1.10
N ARG A 261 -9.76 2.31 0.03
CA ARG A 261 -8.62 3.19 -0.23
C ARG A 261 -8.78 3.88 -1.57
N ILE A 262 -8.45 5.15 -1.61
CA ILE A 262 -8.24 5.91 -2.83
C ILE A 262 -6.81 6.50 -2.81
N LEU A 263 -6.14 6.39 -3.93
CA LEU A 263 -4.81 6.93 -4.17
C LEU A 263 -4.88 7.79 -5.43
N ILE A 264 -4.38 9.02 -5.34
CA ILE A 264 -4.29 9.96 -6.46
C ILE A 264 -2.84 10.37 -6.57
N GLY A 265 -2.25 10.20 -7.74
CA GLY A 265 -0.86 10.55 -7.99
C GLY A 265 -0.65 11.35 -9.27
N ILE A 266 0.46 12.06 -9.31
CA ILE A 266 0.92 12.81 -10.47
C ILE A 266 2.43 12.68 -10.65
N THR A 267 2.85 12.33 -11.88
CA THR A 267 4.26 12.37 -12.30
C THR A 267 4.65 13.80 -12.70
N LEU A 268 5.64 14.37 -12.05
CA LEU A 268 6.12 15.74 -12.21
C LEU A 268 7.07 15.93 -13.40
#